data_758d01ebd68345b0d6f431d5e6148e5d
#
_entry.id   758d01ebd68345b0d6f431d5e6148e5d
#
_cell.length_a   1.000
_cell.length_b   1.000
_cell.length_c   1.000
_cell.angle_alpha   90.00
_cell.angle_beta   90.00
_cell.angle_gamma   90.00
#
_symmetry.space_group_name_H-M   'P 1'
#
loop_
_entity.id
_entity.type
_entity.pdbx_description
1 polymer ?
#
loop_
_entity_poly.entity_id
_entity_poly.type
_entity_poly.pdbx_seq_one_letter_code
_entity_poly.pdbx_strand_id
1 'polypeptide(L)'
;MPYPQKFDTPVAQLFDEQSRGTVLKVLMLVTLATFVPLGIKNLIIGETFLGVVLLTFQLSFIIELAALFILGESKIGYRIPLFLLWLSVVLSVHIFGIIATYWVFPVIVALVFIIPTKDALVTNGWIIVGCTISAWHQLEWNVTLRFVLAVICCAIVAHVAVHKILELQDKLTFLSTRDSMTGALNRGQLEAFLHRALDDKRLGKASTIAVIDIDHFKQVNDLYGHDVGDEVINQTVTILNDYSREYDLVFRLGGDEFLLLFEGLSEQTAHFMMSSISDKVRSKHFARHAHVSLSVGVAECLLEGDTPDLWLKRADIALYDAKQNGRDQVVVASTATVEPEVLDWQDEVQQGHFL
;
A
#
# COMPACT_ATOMS: atom_id res chain seq x y z
N MET A 1 7.34 -7.95 13.69
CA MET A 1 8.26 -7.07 12.92
C MET A 1 7.49 -5.80 12.62
N PRO A 2 8.09 -4.61 12.79
CA PRO A 2 7.40 -3.41 12.36
C PRO A 2 7.05 -3.55 10.87
N TYR A 3 5.88 -3.10 10.50
CA TYR A 3 5.49 -2.90 9.11
C TYR A 3 6.69 -2.34 8.34
N PRO A 4 6.98 -2.79 7.09
CA PRO A 4 8.03 -2.19 6.29
C PRO A 4 7.79 -0.70 6.34
N GLN A 5 8.81 0.07 6.75
CA GLN A 5 8.73 1.51 6.87
C GLN A 5 8.13 2.01 5.55
N LYS A 6 6.91 2.57 5.62
CA LYS A 6 6.30 3.27 4.50
C LYS A 6 7.36 4.24 4.02
N PHE A 7 7.89 4.02 2.83
CA PHE A 7 8.71 5.01 2.18
C PHE A 7 7.83 6.26 2.02
N ASP A 8 8.09 7.28 2.84
CA ASP A 8 7.29 8.51 2.88
C ASP A 8 7.46 9.40 1.63
N THR A 9 8.04 8.87 0.55
CA THR A 9 8.22 9.62 -0.68
C THR A 9 7.02 9.44 -1.61
N PRO A 10 6.55 10.50 -2.30
CA PRO A 10 5.46 10.39 -3.27
C PRO A 10 5.72 9.32 -4.34
N VAL A 11 6.96 9.20 -4.85
CA VAL A 11 7.33 8.14 -5.81
C VAL A 11 7.13 6.74 -5.22
N ALA A 12 7.43 6.55 -3.94
CA ALA A 12 7.23 5.26 -3.28
C ALA A 12 5.76 4.89 -3.08
N GLN A 13 4.89 5.89 -3.01
CA GLN A 13 3.44 5.72 -2.85
C GLN A 13 2.72 5.62 -4.21
N LEU A 14 3.22 6.34 -5.23
CA LEU A 14 2.60 6.43 -6.55
C LEU A 14 2.86 5.23 -7.47
N PHE A 15 3.94 4.47 -7.22
CA PHE A 15 4.36 3.41 -8.14
C PHE A 15 4.59 2.11 -7.38
N ASP A 16 4.20 1.00 -8.01
CA ASP A 16 4.61 -0.33 -7.58
C ASP A 16 6.14 -0.48 -7.64
N GLU A 17 6.68 -1.51 -7.03
CA GLU A 17 8.13 -1.67 -6.87
C GLU A 17 8.87 -1.70 -8.22
N GLN A 18 8.27 -2.30 -9.24
CA GLN A 18 8.83 -2.38 -10.59
C GLN A 18 8.79 -1.03 -11.32
N SER A 19 7.66 -0.32 -11.26
CA SER A 19 7.50 1.01 -11.86
C SER A 19 8.36 2.05 -11.17
N ARG A 20 8.50 1.97 -9.84
CA ARG A 20 9.39 2.84 -9.05
C ARG A 20 10.85 2.73 -9.52
N GLY A 21 11.33 1.49 -9.73
CA GLY A 21 12.68 1.27 -10.28
C GLY A 21 12.88 1.92 -11.64
N THR A 22 11.85 1.87 -12.50
CA THR A 22 11.88 2.48 -13.83
C THR A 22 11.92 4.00 -13.75
N VAL A 23 11.09 4.63 -12.92
CA VAL A 23 11.06 6.09 -12.72
C VAL A 23 12.41 6.60 -12.21
N LEU A 24 13.01 5.94 -11.23
CA LEU A 24 14.32 6.32 -10.69
C LEU A 24 15.44 6.18 -11.74
N LYS A 25 15.41 5.14 -12.59
CA LYS A 25 16.37 4.98 -13.71
C LYS A 25 16.22 6.08 -14.75
N VAL A 26 14.98 6.43 -15.12
CA VAL A 26 14.71 7.54 -16.06
C VAL A 26 15.21 8.86 -15.48
N LEU A 27 14.93 9.13 -14.21
CA LEU A 27 15.39 10.32 -13.52
C LEU A 27 16.93 10.41 -13.50
N MET A 28 17.59 9.29 -13.19
CA MET A 28 19.06 9.20 -13.24
C MET A 28 19.60 9.52 -14.64
N LEU A 29 18.96 8.96 -15.67
CA LEU A 29 19.38 9.21 -17.05
C LEU A 29 19.22 10.68 -17.43
N VAL A 30 18.09 11.30 -17.08
CA VAL A 30 17.81 12.72 -17.35
C VAL A 30 18.78 13.62 -16.60
N THR A 31 19.03 13.37 -15.33
CA THR A 31 19.99 14.17 -14.54
C THR A 31 21.41 14.00 -15.07
N LEU A 32 21.82 12.78 -15.43
CA LEU A 32 23.12 12.51 -16.02
C LEU A 32 23.31 13.26 -17.34
N ALA A 33 22.32 13.18 -18.24
CA ALA A 33 22.35 13.84 -19.53
C ALA A 33 22.34 15.38 -19.44
N THR A 34 21.86 15.94 -18.33
CA THR A 34 21.74 17.37 -18.12
C THR A 34 22.90 17.94 -17.31
N PHE A 35 23.15 17.40 -16.12
CA PHE A 35 24.10 17.98 -15.18
C PHE A 35 25.56 17.68 -15.52
N VAL A 36 25.86 16.52 -16.12
CA VAL A 36 27.27 16.23 -16.52
C VAL A 36 27.75 17.13 -17.63
N PRO A 37 27.03 17.29 -18.78
CA PRO A 37 27.49 18.25 -19.81
C PRO A 37 27.55 19.68 -19.30
N LEU A 38 26.60 20.11 -18.45
CA LEU A 38 26.63 21.43 -17.85
C LEU A 38 27.84 21.61 -16.92
N GLY A 39 28.16 20.62 -16.10
CA GLY A 39 29.32 20.62 -15.22
C GLY A 39 30.62 20.75 -16.02
N ILE A 40 30.79 19.92 -17.06
CA ILE A 40 31.95 19.96 -17.95
C ILE A 40 32.06 21.33 -18.66
N LYS A 41 30.93 21.82 -19.21
CA LYS A 41 30.90 23.17 -19.83
C LYS A 41 31.38 24.26 -18.88
N ASN A 42 30.87 24.23 -17.63
CA ASN A 42 31.24 25.21 -16.62
C ASN A 42 32.76 25.17 -16.29
N LEU A 43 33.36 23.99 -16.23
CA LEU A 43 34.81 23.85 -16.08
C LEU A 43 35.57 24.48 -17.26
N ILE A 44 35.08 24.28 -18.51
CA ILE A 44 35.73 24.80 -19.71
C ILE A 44 35.67 26.33 -19.79
N ILE A 45 34.55 26.94 -19.40
CA ILE A 45 34.37 28.40 -19.44
C ILE A 45 35.00 29.13 -18.24
N GLY A 46 35.63 28.41 -17.30
CA GLY A 46 36.30 28.98 -16.14
C GLY A 46 35.47 29.07 -14.87
N GLU A 47 34.18 28.69 -14.91
CA GLU A 47 33.32 28.64 -13.72
C GLU A 47 33.56 27.33 -12.95
N THR A 48 34.80 27.15 -12.50
CA THR A 48 35.31 25.88 -11.94
C THR A 48 34.55 25.43 -10.70
N PHE A 49 34.22 26.36 -9.80
CA PHE A 49 33.52 26.03 -8.57
C PHE A 49 32.11 25.46 -8.86
N LEU A 50 31.34 26.10 -9.72
CA LEU A 50 30.01 25.60 -10.12
C LEU A 50 30.12 24.28 -10.88
N GLY A 51 31.09 24.11 -11.76
CA GLY A 51 31.34 22.85 -12.47
C GLY A 51 31.61 21.69 -11.52
N VAL A 52 32.47 21.91 -10.50
CA VAL A 52 32.75 20.90 -9.47
C VAL A 52 31.51 20.56 -8.65
N VAL A 53 30.71 21.56 -8.22
CA VAL A 53 29.49 21.34 -7.43
C VAL A 53 28.48 20.49 -8.21
N LEU A 54 28.27 20.81 -9.51
CA LEU A 54 27.35 20.04 -10.37
C LEU A 54 27.79 18.59 -10.55
N LEU A 55 29.07 18.35 -10.80
CA LEU A 55 29.60 16.99 -10.94
C LEU A 55 29.57 16.20 -9.62
N THR A 56 29.84 16.85 -8.50
CA THR A 56 29.77 16.24 -7.16
C THR A 56 28.33 15.93 -6.80
N PHE A 57 27.37 16.80 -7.12
CA PHE A 57 25.94 16.52 -7.00
C PHE A 57 25.58 15.25 -7.77
N GLN A 58 25.94 15.19 -9.06
CA GLN A 58 25.60 14.04 -9.90
C GLN A 58 26.23 12.75 -9.37
N LEU A 59 27.49 12.80 -8.94
CA LEU A 59 28.18 11.65 -8.35
C LEU A 59 27.49 11.18 -7.06
N SER A 60 27.17 12.09 -6.14
CA SER A 60 26.48 11.78 -4.90
C SER A 60 25.09 11.18 -5.14
N PHE A 61 24.37 11.67 -6.15
CA PHE A 61 23.06 11.13 -6.55
C PHE A 61 23.16 9.72 -7.13
N ILE A 62 24.17 9.46 -7.97
CA ILE A 62 24.42 8.11 -8.53
C ILE A 62 24.78 7.13 -7.40
N ILE A 63 25.65 7.51 -6.46
CA ILE A 63 26.05 6.65 -5.34
C ILE A 63 24.84 6.30 -4.47
N GLU A 64 23.99 7.28 -4.16
CA GLU A 64 22.80 7.06 -3.35
C GLU A 64 21.80 6.13 -4.06
N LEU A 65 21.58 6.35 -5.34
CA LEU A 65 20.68 5.51 -6.14
C LEU A 65 21.22 4.07 -6.28
N ALA A 66 22.54 3.93 -6.52
CA ALA A 66 23.18 2.61 -6.58
C ALA A 66 23.12 1.89 -5.23
N ALA A 67 23.31 2.59 -4.11
CA ALA A 67 23.14 2.01 -2.78
C ALA A 67 21.72 1.52 -2.55
N LEU A 68 20.72 2.30 -2.94
CA LEU A 68 19.32 1.91 -2.83
C LEU A 68 18.98 0.65 -3.68
N PHE A 69 19.52 0.55 -4.91
CA PHE A 69 19.27 -0.60 -5.79
C PHE A 69 20.02 -1.87 -5.40
N ILE A 70 21.26 -1.75 -4.90
CA ILE A 70 22.13 -2.92 -4.62
C ILE A 70 21.97 -3.39 -3.17
N LEU A 71 21.85 -2.47 -2.22
CA LEU A 71 21.89 -2.74 -0.79
C LEU A 71 20.49 -2.62 -0.12
N GLY A 72 19.50 -2.07 -0.83
CA GLY A 72 18.18 -1.81 -0.27
C GLY A 72 18.13 -0.69 0.78
N GLU A 73 19.26 -0.06 1.08
CA GLU A 73 19.38 0.97 2.12
C GLU A 73 20.08 2.22 1.59
N SER A 74 19.66 3.39 2.08
CA SER A 74 20.32 4.66 1.84
C SER A 74 21.64 4.72 2.64
N LYS A 75 22.76 5.01 1.98
CA LYS A 75 24.10 5.07 2.62
C LYS A 75 24.49 6.48 3.02
N ILE A 76 24.23 7.46 2.16
CA ILE A 76 24.64 8.85 2.34
C ILE A 76 23.47 9.70 2.86
N GLY A 77 22.25 9.24 2.57
CA GLY A 77 21.02 10.00 2.78
C GLY A 77 20.83 11.07 1.70
N TYR A 78 19.58 11.30 1.33
CA TYR A 78 19.23 12.26 0.27
C TYR A 78 19.57 13.74 0.62
N ARG A 79 19.93 14.04 1.87
CA ARG A 79 20.22 15.41 2.32
C ARG A 79 21.48 16.01 1.67
N ILE A 80 22.52 15.20 1.47
CA ILE A 80 23.76 15.67 0.82
C ILE A 80 23.53 16.00 -0.66
N PRO A 81 22.94 15.10 -1.49
CA PRO A 81 22.56 15.46 -2.85
C PRO A 81 21.65 16.69 -2.92
N LEU A 82 20.67 16.82 -2.00
CA LEU A 82 19.78 17.99 -1.97
C LEU A 82 20.50 19.29 -1.67
N PHE A 83 21.44 19.28 -0.73
CA PHE A 83 22.26 20.48 -0.44
C PHE A 83 23.11 20.88 -1.65
N LEU A 84 23.75 19.92 -2.31
CA LEU A 84 24.56 20.18 -3.51
C LEU A 84 23.69 20.68 -4.68
N LEU A 85 22.48 20.14 -4.83
CA LEU A 85 21.50 20.61 -5.82
C LEU A 85 21.09 22.06 -5.52
N TRP A 86 20.70 22.35 -4.28
CA TRP A 86 20.38 23.70 -3.83
C TRP A 86 21.52 24.68 -4.15
N LEU A 87 22.74 24.34 -3.76
CA LEU A 87 23.94 25.18 -3.98
C LEU A 87 24.17 25.40 -5.47
N SER A 88 24.06 24.35 -6.30
CA SER A 88 24.28 24.45 -7.75
C SER A 88 23.27 25.36 -8.44
N VAL A 89 21.97 25.25 -8.04
CA VAL A 89 20.90 26.07 -8.61
C VAL A 89 21.04 27.53 -8.23
N VAL A 90 21.33 27.83 -6.96
CA VAL A 90 21.54 29.20 -6.47
C VAL A 90 22.78 29.86 -7.12
N LEU A 91 23.89 29.14 -7.20
CA LEU A 91 25.10 29.60 -7.88
C LEU A 91 24.85 29.82 -9.37
N SER A 92 24.12 28.93 -10.04
CA SER A 92 23.80 29.10 -11.46
C SER A 92 23.03 30.40 -11.71
N VAL A 93 22.04 30.73 -10.88
CA VAL A 93 21.29 31.98 -10.97
C VAL A 93 22.21 33.19 -10.69
N HIS A 94 23.12 33.06 -9.73
CA HIS A 94 24.07 34.11 -9.40
C HIS A 94 25.04 34.39 -10.55
N ILE A 95 25.51 33.35 -11.26
CA ILE A 95 26.54 33.49 -12.32
C ILE A 95 25.91 33.88 -13.67
N PHE A 96 24.81 33.18 -14.06
CA PHE A 96 24.22 33.29 -15.40
C PHE A 96 22.92 34.12 -15.45
N GLY A 97 22.47 34.64 -14.32
CA GLY A 97 21.30 35.51 -14.25
C GLY A 97 20.02 34.85 -14.82
N ILE A 98 19.34 35.57 -15.73
CA ILE A 98 18.01 35.18 -16.23
C ILE A 98 17.98 33.80 -16.92
N ILE A 99 19.03 33.40 -17.60
CA ILE A 99 19.08 32.11 -18.33
C ILE A 99 19.03 30.95 -17.33
N ALA A 100 19.65 31.09 -16.17
CA ALA A 100 19.67 30.08 -15.16
C ALA A 100 18.32 29.97 -14.40
N THR A 101 17.50 31.02 -14.38
CA THR A 101 16.19 30.99 -13.72
C THR A 101 15.23 29.95 -14.33
N TYR A 102 15.41 29.61 -15.62
CA TYR A 102 14.59 28.59 -16.29
C TYR A 102 14.77 27.19 -15.70
N TRP A 103 15.92 26.87 -15.12
CA TRP A 103 16.20 25.58 -14.50
C TRP A 103 15.59 25.42 -13.11
N VAL A 104 15.18 26.51 -12.47
CA VAL A 104 14.56 26.47 -11.13
C VAL A 104 13.21 25.77 -11.18
N PHE A 105 12.42 25.98 -12.21
CA PHE A 105 11.06 25.41 -12.35
C PHE A 105 11.06 23.87 -12.39
N PRO A 106 11.79 23.22 -13.31
CA PRO A 106 11.82 21.75 -13.36
C PRO A 106 12.41 21.14 -12.08
N VAL A 107 13.35 21.80 -11.42
CA VAL A 107 13.92 21.33 -10.14
C VAL A 107 12.86 21.35 -9.04
N ILE A 108 12.11 22.46 -8.88
CA ILE A 108 11.05 22.58 -7.89
C ILE A 108 9.96 21.52 -8.11
N VAL A 109 9.53 21.31 -9.35
CA VAL A 109 8.54 20.30 -9.68
C VAL A 109 9.07 18.90 -9.38
N ALA A 110 10.29 18.58 -9.83
CA ALA A 110 10.88 17.25 -9.62
C ALA A 110 11.01 16.89 -8.13
N LEU A 111 11.41 17.82 -7.28
CA LEU A 111 11.57 17.59 -5.85
C LEU A 111 10.27 17.17 -5.17
N VAL A 112 9.13 17.74 -5.57
CA VAL A 112 7.81 17.38 -4.96
C VAL A 112 7.44 15.92 -5.23
N PHE A 113 7.91 15.32 -6.34
CA PHE A 113 7.68 13.92 -6.66
C PHE A 113 8.69 12.96 -6.00
N ILE A 114 9.95 13.41 -5.80
CA ILE A 114 11.07 12.52 -5.45
C ILE A 114 11.24 12.35 -3.94
N ILE A 115 11.04 13.42 -3.17
CA ILE A 115 11.28 13.41 -1.72
C ILE A 115 9.98 13.58 -0.92
N PRO A 116 9.99 13.23 0.39
CA PRO A 116 8.82 13.41 1.25
C PRO A 116 8.25 14.83 1.15
N THR A 117 6.93 14.95 1.13
CA THR A 117 6.23 16.23 0.91
C THR A 117 6.69 17.36 1.84
N LYS A 118 6.96 17.03 3.11
CA LYS A 118 7.48 18.02 4.10
C LYS A 118 8.86 18.51 3.73
N ASP A 119 9.76 17.60 3.36
CA ASP A 119 11.13 17.92 2.97
C ASP A 119 11.18 18.67 1.64
N ALA A 120 10.29 18.31 0.70
CA ALA A 120 10.11 19.02 -0.56
C ALA A 120 9.69 20.48 -0.33
N LEU A 121 8.75 20.72 0.57
CA LEU A 121 8.29 22.07 0.91
C LEU A 121 9.43 22.90 1.48
N VAL A 122 10.19 22.36 2.43
CA VAL A 122 11.33 23.04 3.06
C VAL A 122 12.44 23.31 2.04
N THR A 123 12.79 22.30 1.23
CA THR A 123 13.86 22.43 0.22
C THR A 123 13.49 23.45 -0.86
N ASN A 124 12.26 23.39 -1.37
CA ASN A 124 11.75 24.36 -2.34
C ASN A 124 11.74 25.78 -1.75
N GLY A 125 11.38 25.94 -0.48
CA GLY A 125 11.46 27.21 0.23
C GLY A 125 12.90 27.77 0.23
N TRP A 126 13.88 26.96 0.56
CA TRP A 126 15.29 27.36 0.53
C TRP A 126 15.81 27.69 -0.89
N ILE A 127 15.36 26.92 -1.92
CA ILE A 127 15.68 27.21 -3.31
C ILE A 127 15.11 28.57 -3.71
N ILE A 128 13.84 28.83 -3.40
CA ILE A 128 13.16 30.10 -3.73
C ILE A 128 13.90 31.28 -3.05
N VAL A 129 14.21 31.18 -1.77
CA VAL A 129 14.90 32.22 -1.02
C VAL A 129 16.32 32.48 -1.61
N GLY A 130 17.11 31.43 -1.81
CA GLY A 130 18.45 31.54 -2.35
C GLY A 130 18.48 32.12 -3.77
N CYS A 131 17.59 31.64 -4.65
CA CYS A 131 17.45 32.15 -6.01
C CYS A 131 16.93 33.60 -6.04
N THR A 132 16.04 33.97 -5.13
CA THR A 132 15.53 35.34 -4.99
C THR A 132 16.68 36.32 -4.63
N ILE A 133 17.51 35.97 -3.65
CA ILE A 133 18.65 36.76 -3.24
C ILE A 133 19.65 36.91 -4.41
N SER A 134 19.93 35.80 -5.12
CA SER A 134 20.83 35.83 -6.27
C SER A 134 20.26 36.67 -7.43
N ALA A 135 18.97 36.52 -7.72
CA ALA A 135 18.30 37.28 -8.78
C ALA A 135 18.21 38.76 -8.46
N TRP A 136 18.03 39.14 -7.19
CA TRP A 136 18.02 40.54 -6.76
C TRP A 136 19.34 41.29 -7.08
N HIS A 137 20.46 40.61 -7.00
CA HIS A 137 21.76 41.18 -7.30
C HIS A 137 22.11 41.21 -8.79
N GLN A 138 21.48 40.32 -9.59
CA GLN A 138 21.86 40.13 -11.00
C GLN A 138 20.83 40.65 -12.02
N LEU A 139 19.56 40.80 -11.61
CA LEU A 139 18.44 41.08 -12.49
C LEU A 139 17.77 42.41 -12.12
N GLU A 140 17.09 43.02 -13.09
CA GLU A 140 16.22 44.15 -12.84
C GLU A 140 15.05 43.77 -11.90
N TRP A 141 14.63 44.73 -11.07
CA TRP A 141 13.50 44.54 -10.13
C TRP A 141 12.28 43.91 -10.74
N ASN A 142 11.82 44.38 -11.91
CA ASN A 142 10.64 43.89 -12.58
C ASN A 142 10.76 42.41 -13.01
N VAL A 143 11.96 41.98 -13.43
CA VAL A 143 12.26 40.60 -13.83
C VAL A 143 12.34 39.71 -12.59
N THR A 144 13.01 40.18 -11.55
CA THR A 144 13.10 39.44 -10.26
C THR A 144 11.72 39.20 -9.66
N LEU A 145 10.86 40.24 -9.61
CA LEU A 145 9.50 40.11 -9.07
C LEU A 145 8.68 39.06 -9.84
N ARG A 146 8.70 39.12 -11.18
CA ARG A 146 8.00 38.16 -12.04
C ARG A 146 8.50 36.72 -11.84
N PHE A 147 9.83 36.55 -11.77
CA PHE A 147 10.46 35.27 -11.51
C PHE A 147 10.02 34.69 -10.17
N VAL A 148 10.08 35.46 -9.09
CA VAL A 148 9.70 35.01 -7.74
C VAL A 148 8.22 34.62 -7.69
N LEU A 149 7.32 35.45 -8.23
CA LEU A 149 5.90 35.14 -8.28
C LEU A 149 5.63 33.84 -9.09
N ALA A 150 6.28 33.70 -10.24
CA ALA A 150 6.11 32.51 -11.08
C ALA A 150 6.61 31.23 -10.40
N VAL A 151 7.75 31.28 -9.71
CA VAL A 151 8.33 30.14 -9.00
C VAL A 151 7.48 29.76 -7.80
N ILE A 152 6.98 30.72 -7.02
CA ILE A 152 6.04 30.47 -5.91
C ILE A 152 4.75 29.83 -6.43
N CYS A 153 4.17 30.38 -7.49
CA CYS A 153 2.98 29.83 -8.12
C CYS A 153 3.22 28.39 -8.60
N CYS A 154 4.35 28.14 -9.27
CA CYS A 154 4.74 26.79 -9.72
C CYS A 154 4.88 25.82 -8.54
N ALA A 155 5.53 26.22 -7.45
CA ALA A 155 5.69 25.40 -6.25
C ALA A 155 4.34 25.05 -5.62
N ILE A 156 3.44 26.02 -5.48
CA ILE A 156 2.08 25.80 -4.93
C ILE A 156 1.31 24.81 -5.80
N VAL A 157 1.28 25.05 -7.13
CA VAL A 157 0.56 24.18 -8.06
C VAL A 157 1.11 22.76 -8.02
N ALA A 158 2.44 22.58 -8.02
CA ALA A 158 3.07 21.27 -7.94
C ALA A 158 2.71 20.52 -6.64
N HIS A 159 2.77 21.19 -5.49
CA HIS A 159 2.41 20.59 -4.20
C HIS A 159 0.93 20.21 -4.13
N VAL A 160 0.03 21.09 -4.59
CA VAL A 160 -1.41 20.79 -4.64
C VAL A 160 -1.69 19.62 -5.58
N ALA A 161 -1.06 19.59 -6.75
CA ALA A 161 -1.25 18.50 -7.73
C ALA A 161 -0.82 17.15 -7.15
N VAL A 162 0.40 17.06 -6.56
CA VAL A 162 0.89 15.83 -5.95
C VAL A 162 0.00 15.39 -4.79
N HIS A 163 -0.40 16.32 -3.93
CA HIS A 163 -1.32 15.98 -2.82
C HIS A 163 -2.65 15.39 -3.33
N LYS A 164 -3.21 15.98 -4.39
CA LYS A 164 -4.45 15.44 -5.00
C LYS A 164 -4.26 14.09 -5.68
N ILE A 165 -3.13 13.87 -6.34
CA ILE A 165 -2.81 12.57 -6.95
C ILE A 165 -2.71 11.49 -5.86
N LEU A 166 -2.02 11.76 -4.75
CA LEU A 166 -1.90 10.81 -3.64
C LEU A 166 -3.27 10.51 -3.00
N GLU A 167 -4.09 11.55 -2.76
CA GLU A 167 -5.46 11.36 -2.24
C GLU A 167 -6.33 10.49 -3.16
N LEU A 168 -6.24 10.71 -4.48
CA LEU A 168 -6.96 9.90 -5.47
C LEU A 168 -6.47 8.46 -5.49
N GLN A 169 -5.17 8.25 -5.39
CA GLN A 169 -4.59 6.93 -5.35
C GLN A 169 -4.98 6.15 -4.09
N ASP A 170 -4.96 6.81 -2.92
CA ASP A 170 -5.43 6.19 -1.68
C ASP A 170 -6.90 5.77 -1.79
N LYS A 171 -7.75 6.60 -2.41
CA LYS A 171 -9.15 6.25 -2.68
C LYS A 171 -9.28 5.05 -3.63
N LEU A 172 -8.50 5.04 -4.73
CA LEU A 172 -8.51 3.92 -5.66
C LEU A 172 -8.04 2.63 -5.00
N THR A 173 -6.98 2.70 -4.19
CA THR A 173 -6.47 1.56 -3.42
C THR A 173 -7.52 1.07 -2.43
N PHE A 174 -8.17 1.98 -1.70
CA PHE A 174 -9.25 1.62 -0.77
C PHE A 174 -10.40 0.90 -1.49
N LEU A 175 -10.87 1.44 -2.62
CA LEU A 175 -11.93 0.83 -3.43
C LEU A 175 -11.52 -0.51 -4.05
N SER A 176 -10.24 -0.69 -4.33
CA SER A 176 -9.69 -1.93 -4.90
C SER A 176 -9.40 -3.01 -3.86
N THR A 177 -9.20 -2.66 -2.58
CA THR A 177 -8.76 -3.62 -1.55
C THR A 177 -9.83 -3.97 -0.54
N ARG A 178 -10.90 -3.16 -0.44
CA ARG A 178 -11.95 -3.35 0.55
C ARG A 178 -13.31 -3.57 -0.09
N ASP A 179 -14.15 -4.31 0.60
CA ASP A 179 -15.57 -4.43 0.29
C ASP A 179 -16.29 -3.10 0.60
N SER A 180 -17.03 -2.59 -0.35
CA SER A 180 -17.66 -1.26 -0.25
C SER A 180 -18.80 -1.18 0.76
N MET A 181 -19.45 -2.32 1.07
CA MET A 181 -20.55 -2.38 2.03
C MET A 181 -20.03 -2.46 3.46
N THR A 182 -19.04 -3.32 3.71
CA THR A 182 -18.63 -3.68 5.07
C THR A 182 -17.33 -3.07 5.53
N GLY A 183 -16.50 -2.58 4.58
CA GLY A 183 -15.14 -2.11 4.87
C GLY A 183 -14.13 -3.22 5.19
N ALA A 184 -14.56 -4.50 5.23
CA ALA A 184 -13.67 -5.66 5.32
C ALA A 184 -12.74 -5.72 4.10
N LEU A 185 -11.65 -6.47 4.17
CA LEU A 185 -10.83 -6.75 3.00
C LEU A 185 -11.65 -7.56 1.97
N ASN A 186 -11.48 -7.27 0.70
CA ASN A 186 -12.18 -8.01 -0.34
C ASN A 186 -11.43 -9.30 -0.74
N ARG A 187 -12.12 -10.20 -1.44
CA ARG A 187 -11.56 -11.46 -1.94
C ARG A 187 -10.29 -11.28 -2.77
N GLY A 188 -10.16 -10.18 -3.54
CA GLY A 188 -9.00 -9.93 -4.40
C GLY A 188 -7.68 -9.77 -3.64
N GLN A 189 -7.73 -9.46 -2.35
CA GLN A 189 -6.54 -9.35 -1.51
C GLN A 189 -6.14 -10.65 -0.83
N LEU A 190 -7.05 -11.61 -0.72
CA LEU A 190 -6.88 -12.81 0.09
C LEU A 190 -5.63 -13.61 -0.28
N GLU A 191 -5.42 -13.88 -1.57
CA GLU A 191 -4.31 -14.71 -2.07
C GLU A 191 -2.96 -14.17 -1.63
N ALA A 192 -2.74 -12.84 -1.73
CA ALA A 192 -1.50 -12.19 -1.32
C ALA A 192 -1.23 -12.34 0.19
N PHE A 193 -2.27 -12.25 1.02
CA PHE A 193 -2.12 -12.42 2.46
C PHE A 193 -1.90 -13.89 2.85
N LEU A 194 -2.54 -14.83 2.18
CA LEU A 194 -2.31 -16.26 2.40
C LEU A 194 -0.88 -16.67 2.02
N HIS A 195 -0.36 -16.20 0.89
CA HIS A 195 1.04 -16.43 0.52
C HIS A 195 2.01 -15.90 1.59
N ARG A 196 1.78 -14.68 2.09
CA ARG A 196 2.61 -14.12 3.16
C ARG A 196 2.56 -14.97 4.44
N ALA A 197 1.37 -15.42 4.84
CA ALA A 197 1.21 -16.28 6.02
C ALA A 197 1.91 -17.64 5.85
N LEU A 198 1.92 -18.22 4.63
CA LEU A 198 2.69 -19.43 4.30
C LEU A 198 4.19 -19.21 4.42
N ASP A 199 4.71 -18.06 3.97
CA ASP A 199 6.11 -17.71 4.13
C ASP A 199 6.48 -17.50 5.60
N ASP A 200 5.64 -16.87 6.39
CA ASP A 200 5.80 -16.70 7.84
C ASP A 200 5.80 -18.05 8.57
N LYS A 201 5.02 -19.04 8.13
CA LYS A 201 5.02 -20.41 8.69
C LYS A 201 6.37 -21.07 8.50
N ARG A 202 7.03 -20.88 7.35
CA ARG A 202 8.40 -21.35 7.10
C ARG A 202 9.42 -20.76 8.09
N LEU A 203 9.09 -19.60 8.67
CA LEU A 203 9.87 -18.94 9.73
C LEU A 203 9.43 -19.35 11.15
N GLY A 204 8.57 -20.38 11.28
CA GLY A 204 8.12 -20.93 12.55
C GLY A 204 6.94 -20.23 13.21
N LYS A 205 6.24 -19.34 12.47
CA LYS A 205 5.02 -18.68 13.00
C LYS A 205 3.79 -19.47 12.56
N ALA A 206 2.95 -19.87 13.50
CA ALA A 206 1.65 -20.45 13.18
C ALA A 206 0.74 -19.38 12.55
N SER A 207 -0.11 -19.79 11.63
CA SER A 207 -1.23 -18.97 11.13
C SER A 207 -2.42 -19.87 10.86
N THR A 208 -3.61 -19.36 11.12
CA THR A 208 -4.86 -20.13 11.01
C THR A 208 -5.89 -19.29 10.26
N ILE A 209 -6.66 -19.91 9.38
CA ILE A 209 -7.82 -19.31 8.74
C ILE A 209 -9.13 -19.89 9.29
N ALA A 210 -10.16 -19.06 9.35
CA ALA A 210 -11.52 -19.47 9.61
C ALA A 210 -12.39 -18.99 8.45
N VAL A 211 -12.99 -19.91 7.70
CA VAL A 211 -14.01 -19.61 6.69
C VAL A 211 -15.37 -19.66 7.38
N ILE A 212 -16.16 -18.61 7.16
CA ILE A 212 -17.36 -18.29 7.95
C ILE A 212 -18.51 -18.05 7.00
N ASP A 213 -19.67 -18.58 7.33
CA ASP A 213 -20.92 -18.39 6.59
C ASP A 213 -22.07 -18.08 7.57
N ILE A 214 -22.94 -17.13 7.20
CA ILE A 214 -24.12 -16.79 8.01
C ILE A 214 -25.22 -17.77 7.71
N ASP A 215 -25.58 -18.58 8.71
CA ASP A 215 -26.60 -19.61 8.58
C ASP A 215 -27.95 -19.02 8.17
N HIS A 216 -28.56 -19.66 7.16
CA HIS A 216 -29.89 -19.29 6.68
C HIS A 216 -30.07 -17.85 6.22
N PHE A 217 -29.00 -17.20 5.77
CA PHE A 217 -29.01 -15.79 5.37
C PHE A 217 -30.06 -15.48 4.28
N LYS A 218 -30.24 -16.39 3.32
CA LYS A 218 -31.30 -16.25 2.31
C LYS A 218 -32.70 -16.13 2.96
N GLN A 219 -32.98 -16.89 4.04
CA GLN A 219 -34.27 -16.78 4.74
C GLN A 219 -34.45 -15.42 5.42
N VAL A 220 -33.35 -14.81 5.91
CA VAL A 220 -33.39 -13.45 6.46
C VAL A 220 -33.79 -12.46 5.36
N ASN A 221 -33.17 -12.55 4.17
CA ASN A 221 -33.53 -11.72 3.03
C ASN A 221 -34.97 -11.92 2.58
N ASP A 222 -35.41 -13.16 2.47
CA ASP A 222 -36.77 -13.50 2.02
C ASP A 222 -37.86 -13.03 3.02
N LEU A 223 -37.55 -13.04 4.32
CA LEU A 223 -38.51 -12.70 5.37
C LEU A 223 -38.54 -11.19 5.71
N TYR A 224 -37.36 -10.56 5.72
CA TYR A 224 -37.20 -9.18 6.22
C TYR A 224 -36.75 -8.17 5.16
N GLY A 225 -36.40 -8.63 3.95
CA GLY A 225 -35.89 -7.81 2.86
C GLY A 225 -34.39 -7.63 2.88
N HIS A 226 -33.83 -7.25 1.72
CA HIS A 226 -32.38 -7.09 1.53
C HIS A 226 -31.76 -6.03 2.43
N ASP A 227 -32.47 -4.95 2.74
CA ASP A 227 -31.96 -3.92 3.65
C ASP A 227 -31.62 -4.45 5.05
N VAL A 228 -32.41 -5.41 5.55
CA VAL A 228 -32.13 -6.08 6.84
C VAL A 228 -30.98 -7.07 6.69
N GLY A 229 -30.91 -7.78 5.56
CA GLY A 229 -29.77 -8.65 5.25
C GLY A 229 -28.45 -7.87 5.22
N ASP A 230 -28.42 -6.71 4.57
CA ASP A 230 -27.25 -5.83 4.52
C ASP A 230 -26.84 -5.35 5.91
N GLU A 231 -27.80 -5.04 6.78
CA GLU A 231 -27.54 -4.68 8.15
C GLU A 231 -26.98 -5.85 8.97
N VAL A 232 -27.50 -7.08 8.77
CA VAL A 232 -26.97 -8.31 9.39
C VAL A 232 -25.52 -8.53 8.97
N ILE A 233 -25.19 -8.41 7.69
CA ILE A 233 -23.82 -8.51 7.18
C ILE A 233 -22.92 -7.47 7.87
N ASN A 234 -23.30 -6.18 7.88
CA ASN A 234 -22.52 -5.12 8.48
C ASN A 234 -22.29 -5.31 9.99
N GLN A 235 -23.32 -5.71 10.71
CA GLN A 235 -23.22 -5.97 12.14
C GLN A 235 -22.36 -7.21 12.43
N THR A 236 -22.42 -8.25 11.59
CA THR A 236 -21.57 -9.43 11.70
C THR A 236 -20.09 -9.05 11.53
N VAL A 237 -19.75 -8.28 10.48
CA VAL A 237 -18.38 -7.81 10.28
C VAL A 237 -17.90 -6.92 11.43
N THR A 238 -18.78 -6.09 11.99
CA THR A 238 -18.44 -5.29 13.19
C THR A 238 -18.08 -6.21 14.35
N ILE A 239 -18.86 -7.26 14.61
CA ILE A 239 -18.54 -8.24 15.67
C ILE A 239 -17.23 -8.98 15.37
N LEU A 240 -17.02 -9.41 14.11
CA LEU A 240 -15.76 -10.05 13.72
C LEU A 240 -14.56 -9.16 14.02
N ASN A 241 -14.62 -7.87 13.67
CA ASN A 241 -13.53 -6.92 13.95
C ASN A 241 -13.37 -6.60 15.44
N ASP A 242 -14.47 -6.39 16.17
CA ASP A 242 -14.41 -5.97 17.59
C ASP A 242 -13.86 -7.07 18.51
N TYR A 243 -14.08 -8.33 18.15
CA TYR A 243 -13.64 -9.50 18.93
C TYR A 243 -12.37 -10.18 18.38
N SER A 244 -11.82 -9.68 17.27
CA SER A 244 -10.52 -10.06 16.73
C SER A 244 -9.42 -9.16 17.27
N ARG A 245 -8.17 -9.62 17.18
CA ARG A 245 -7.00 -8.82 17.56
C ARG A 245 -6.67 -7.80 16.46
N GLU A 246 -5.92 -6.77 16.79
CA GLU A 246 -5.47 -5.70 15.85
C GLU A 246 -4.76 -6.26 14.60
N TYR A 247 -4.12 -7.42 14.71
CA TYR A 247 -3.37 -8.07 13.62
C TYR A 247 -4.16 -9.13 12.87
N ASP A 248 -5.36 -9.46 13.30
CA ASP A 248 -6.23 -10.40 12.61
C ASP A 248 -6.94 -9.69 11.46
N LEU A 249 -7.14 -10.37 10.34
CA LEU A 249 -7.64 -9.77 9.12
C LEU A 249 -8.98 -10.38 8.71
N VAL A 250 -9.99 -9.53 8.60
CA VAL A 250 -11.34 -9.92 8.16
C VAL A 250 -11.49 -9.65 6.67
N PHE A 251 -11.84 -10.69 5.91
CA PHE A 251 -12.13 -10.64 4.48
C PHE A 251 -13.60 -10.95 4.24
N ARG A 252 -14.20 -10.28 3.27
CA ARG A 252 -15.49 -10.70 2.70
C ARG A 252 -15.23 -11.40 1.37
N LEU A 253 -15.66 -12.66 1.27
CA LEU A 253 -15.47 -13.48 0.07
C LEU A 253 -16.55 -13.23 -0.97
N GLY A 254 -17.78 -12.96 -0.52
CA GLY A 254 -18.95 -12.62 -1.32
C GLY A 254 -20.24 -12.93 -0.55
N GLY A 255 -21.32 -12.24 -0.86
CA GLY A 255 -22.61 -12.50 -0.20
C GLY A 255 -22.52 -12.45 1.33
N ASP A 256 -22.76 -13.58 1.96
CA ASP A 256 -22.77 -13.87 3.40
C ASP A 256 -21.53 -14.65 3.88
N GLU A 257 -20.51 -14.80 3.01
CA GLU A 257 -19.28 -15.53 3.30
C GLU A 257 -18.13 -14.60 3.68
N PHE A 258 -17.43 -14.98 4.75
CA PHE A 258 -16.26 -14.24 5.27
C PHE A 258 -15.09 -15.19 5.53
N LEU A 259 -13.90 -14.59 5.63
CA LEU A 259 -12.72 -15.29 6.11
C LEU A 259 -12.01 -14.42 7.15
N LEU A 260 -11.60 -15.04 8.24
CA LEU A 260 -10.78 -14.43 9.27
C LEU A 260 -9.41 -15.11 9.25
N LEU A 261 -8.36 -14.33 8.98
CA LEU A 261 -6.96 -14.78 9.05
C LEU A 261 -6.37 -14.39 10.40
N PHE A 262 -6.01 -15.37 11.20
CA PHE A 262 -5.33 -15.24 12.49
C PHE A 262 -3.82 -15.37 12.30
N GLU A 263 -3.10 -14.25 12.25
CA GLU A 263 -1.63 -14.28 12.17
C GLU A 263 -1.02 -14.66 13.54
N GLY A 264 -0.14 -15.67 13.53
CA GLY A 264 0.58 -16.11 14.73
C GLY A 264 -0.25 -16.93 15.73
N LEU A 265 -1.39 -17.49 15.31
CA LEU A 265 -2.22 -18.37 16.15
C LEU A 265 -2.28 -19.81 15.63
N SER A 266 -2.29 -20.75 16.58
CA SER A 266 -2.61 -22.16 16.32
C SER A 266 -4.11 -22.35 16.13
N GLU A 267 -4.48 -23.47 15.50
CA GLU A 267 -5.89 -23.85 15.27
C GLU A 267 -6.72 -23.92 16.56
N GLN A 268 -6.11 -24.41 17.65
CA GLN A 268 -6.82 -24.52 18.94
C GLN A 268 -7.22 -23.15 19.49
N THR A 269 -6.31 -22.18 19.41
CA THR A 269 -6.56 -20.80 19.86
C THR A 269 -7.56 -20.11 18.94
N ALA A 270 -7.43 -20.28 17.64
CA ALA A 270 -8.36 -19.74 16.64
C ALA A 270 -9.76 -20.34 16.79
N HIS A 271 -9.89 -21.64 17.03
CA HIS A 271 -11.14 -22.30 17.33
C HIS A 271 -11.83 -21.70 18.58
N PHE A 272 -11.08 -21.51 19.67
CA PHE A 272 -11.63 -20.88 20.87
C PHE A 272 -12.13 -19.46 20.63
N MET A 273 -11.34 -18.66 19.90
CA MET A 273 -11.73 -17.29 19.54
C MET A 273 -12.98 -17.29 18.65
N MET A 274 -13.01 -18.14 17.61
CA MET A 274 -14.17 -18.24 16.72
C MET A 274 -15.43 -18.73 17.44
N SER A 275 -15.31 -19.66 18.38
CA SER A 275 -16.43 -20.09 19.21
C SER A 275 -16.99 -18.93 20.05
N SER A 276 -16.12 -18.12 20.63
CA SER A 276 -16.52 -16.91 21.38
C SER A 276 -17.22 -15.89 20.47
N ILE A 277 -16.70 -15.67 19.26
CA ILE A 277 -17.29 -14.76 18.27
C ILE A 277 -18.66 -15.27 17.81
N SER A 278 -18.80 -16.59 17.52
CA SER A 278 -20.06 -17.21 17.13
C SER A 278 -21.13 -17.07 18.23
N ASP A 279 -20.75 -17.24 19.50
CA ASP A 279 -21.65 -17.01 20.64
C ASP A 279 -22.13 -15.55 20.72
N LYS A 280 -21.25 -14.59 20.40
CA LYS A 280 -21.63 -13.16 20.34
C LYS A 280 -22.61 -12.87 19.22
N VAL A 281 -22.39 -13.45 18.03
CA VAL A 281 -23.33 -13.32 16.90
C VAL A 281 -24.68 -13.95 17.27
N ARG A 282 -24.69 -15.16 17.82
CA ARG A 282 -25.91 -15.86 18.25
C ARG A 282 -26.70 -15.07 19.29
N SER A 283 -26.03 -14.44 20.25
CA SER A 283 -26.67 -13.66 21.31
C SER A 283 -27.09 -12.26 20.89
N LYS A 284 -26.68 -11.80 19.71
CA LYS A 284 -27.01 -10.48 19.20
C LYS A 284 -28.46 -10.41 18.70
N HIS A 285 -29.14 -9.35 19.09
CA HIS A 285 -30.42 -8.96 18.48
C HIS A 285 -30.15 -8.07 17.28
N PHE A 286 -30.30 -8.65 16.09
CA PHE A 286 -30.17 -7.89 14.84
C PHE A 286 -31.46 -7.07 14.55
N ALA A 287 -31.41 -6.28 13.47
CA ALA A 287 -32.57 -5.49 13.04
C ALA A 287 -33.84 -6.38 12.91
N ARG A 288 -34.97 -5.81 13.30
CA ARG A 288 -36.30 -6.51 13.32
C ARG A 288 -36.30 -7.84 14.06
N HIS A 289 -35.40 -7.99 15.06
CA HIS A 289 -35.26 -9.22 15.86
C HIS A 289 -34.85 -10.46 15.03
N ALA A 290 -34.15 -10.25 13.91
CA ALA A 290 -33.56 -11.38 13.19
C ALA A 290 -32.54 -12.09 14.10
N HIS A 291 -32.54 -13.41 14.07
CA HIS A 291 -31.55 -14.23 14.75
C HIS A 291 -30.77 -15.00 13.70
N VAL A 292 -29.46 -14.91 13.79
CA VAL A 292 -28.56 -15.64 12.91
C VAL A 292 -27.50 -16.35 13.73
N SER A 293 -26.98 -17.44 13.18
CA SER A 293 -25.81 -18.15 13.69
C SER A 293 -24.73 -18.20 12.61
N LEU A 294 -23.56 -18.68 12.96
CA LEU A 294 -22.45 -18.88 12.05
C LEU A 294 -22.07 -20.34 11.98
N SER A 295 -21.89 -20.85 10.76
CA SER A 295 -21.12 -22.07 10.51
C SER A 295 -19.68 -21.67 10.16
N VAL A 296 -18.69 -22.35 10.76
CA VAL A 296 -17.28 -21.95 10.62
C VAL A 296 -16.41 -23.19 10.42
N GLY A 297 -15.53 -23.12 9.42
CA GLY A 297 -14.46 -24.09 9.21
C GLY A 297 -13.09 -23.47 9.52
N VAL A 298 -12.33 -24.09 10.41
CA VAL A 298 -11.01 -23.61 10.85
C VAL A 298 -9.91 -24.51 10.35
N ALA A 299 -8.84 -23.96 9.79
CA ALA A 299 -7.66 -24.71 9.35
C ALA A 299 -6.37 -23.98 9.68
N GLU A 300 -5.42 -24.65 10.34
CA GLU A 300 -4.06 -24.13 10.52
C GLU A 300 -3.23 -24.38 9.26
N CYS A 301 -2.35 -23.47 8.95
CA CYS A 301 -1.35 -23.62 7.89
C CYS A 301 -0.37 -24.74 8.22
N LEU A 302 -0.15 -25.68 7.31
CA LEU A 302 0.82 -26.78 7.46
C LEU A 302 2.21 -26.35 7.00
N LEU A 303 3.25 -26.98 7.58
CA LEU A 303 4.66 -26.69 7.23
C LEU A 303 5.04 -27.20 5.84
N GLU A 304 4.48 -28.34 5.43
CA GLU A 304 4.79 -28.99 4.16
C GLU A 304 3.51 -29.20 3.35
N GLY A 305 3.57 -28.86 2.08
CA GLY A 305 2.53 -29.15 1.09
C GLY A 305 1.39 -28.15 0.98
N ASP A 306 1.24 -27.17 1.88
CA ASP A 306 0.20 -26.15 1.73
C ASP A 306 0.53 -25.14 0.63
N THR A 307 -0.51 -24.93 -0.19
CA THR A 307 -0.66 -23.74 -1.05
C THR A 307 -1.86 -22.96 -0.53
N PRO A 308 -2.06 -21.70 -0.93
CA PRO A 308 -3.27 -20.95 -0.59
C PRO A 308 -4.55 -21.75 -0.87
N ASP A 309 -4.63 -22.40 -2.03
CA ASP A 309 -5.80 -23.17 -2.45
C ASP A 309 -6.05 -24.40 -1.58
N LEU A 310 -4.97 -25.17 -1.26
CA LEU A 310 -5.11 -26.36 -0.40
C LEU A 310 -5.49 -25.99 1.03
N TRP A 311 -4.94 -24.89 1.54
CA TRP A 311 -5.28 -24.39 2.87
C TRP A 311 -6.73 -23.94 2.93
N LEU A 312 -7.21 -23.15 1.96
CA LEU A 312 -8.61 -22.75 1.83
C LEU A 312 -9.52 -23.98 1.70
N LYS A 313 -9.17 -24.92 0.84
CA LYS A 313 -9.96 -26.15 0.64
C LYS A 313 -10.15 -26.94 1.94
N ARG A 314 -9.13 -27.03 2.80
CA ARG A 314 -9.28 -27.69 4.11
C ARG A 314 -10.25 -26.95 5.02
N ALA A 315 -10.21 -25.62 5.05
CA ALA A 315 -11.16 -24.83 5.82
C ALA A 315 -12.59 -24.93 5.26
N ASP A 316 -12.75 -24.95 3.93
CA ASP A 316 -14.07 -25.12 3.27
C ASP A 316 -14.68 -26.49 3.55
N ILE A 317 -13.90 -27.57 3.55
CA ILE A 317 -14.38 -28.90 3.95
C ILE A 317 -14.88 -28.88 5.39
N ALA A 318 -14.14 -28.26 6.31
CA ALA A 318 -14.58 -28.13 7.70
C ALA A 318 -15.85 -27.26 7.83
N LEU A 319 -15.99 -26.20 7.03
CA LEU A 319 -17.22 -25.41 6.97
C LEU A 319 -18.40 -26.23 6.45
N TYR A 320 -18.18 -27.04 5.41
CA TYR A 320 -19.19 -27.94 4.89
C TYR A 320 -19.64 -28.94 5.96
N ASP A 321 -18.69 -29.53 6.71
CA ASP A 321 -19.01 -30.42 7.83
C ASP A 321 -19.81 -29.70 8.92
N ALA A 322 -19.48 -28.44 9.24
CA ALA A 322 -20.29 -27.65 10.16
C ALA A 322 -21.72 -27.46 9.67
N LYS A 323 -21.94 -27.19 8.38
CA LYS A 323 -23.26 -27.05 7.78
C LYS A 323 -24.06 -28.36 7.77
N GLN A 324 -23.42 -29.50 7.50
CA GLN A 324 -24.04 -30.83 7.48
C GLN A 324 -24.41 -31.34 8.88
N ASN A 325 -23.62 -31.04 9.89
CA ASN A 325 -23.83 -31.49 11.27
C ASN A 325 -24.79 -30.60 12.07
N GLY A 326 -25.60 -29.77 11.40
CA GLY A 326 -26.66 -29.00 12.04
C GLY A 326 -26.42 -27.52 12.15
N ARG A 327 -25.35 -26.99 11.53
CA ARG A 327 -24.98 -25.57 11.54
C ARG A 327 -24.61 -25.05 12.94
N ASP A 328 -24.48 -23.72 13.09
CA ASP A 328 -24.25 -23.05 14.36
C ASP A 328 -23.09 -23.65 15.16
N GLN A 329 -21.98 -23.93 14.50
CA GLN A 329 -20.81 -24.57 15.10
C GLN A 329 -19.51 -24.21 14.39
N VAL A 330 -18.41 -24.39 15.11
CA VAL A 330 -17.03 -24.21 14.62
C VAL A 330 -16.40 -25.61 14.51
N VAL A 331 -15.97 -25.98 13.31
CA VAL A 331 -15.32 -27.27 13.02
C VAL A 331 -13.87 -27.02 12.63
N VAL A 332 -12.95 -27.80 13.18
CA VAL A 332 -11.52 -27.77 12.83
C VAL A 332 -11.27 -28.80 11.74
N ALA A 333 -10.54 -28.38 10.71
CA ALA A 333 -10.16 -29.27 9.61
C ALA A 333 -9.30 -30.43 10.10
N SER A 334 -9.59 -31.64 9.63
CA SER A 334 -8.71 -32.79 9.89
C SER A 334 -7.33 -32.56 9.26
N THR A 335 -6.28 -32.82 10.01
CA THR A 335 -4.88 -32.79 9.52
C THR A 335 -4.53 -33.94 8.58
N ALA A 336 -5.46 -34.87 8.31
CA ALA A 336 -5.25 -35.89 7.30
C ALA A 336 -5.07 -35.20 5.94
N THR A 337 -3.92 -35.45 5.32
CA THR A 337 -3.59 -34.97 3.97
C THR A 337 -4.77 -35.26 3.04
N VAL A 338 -5.36 -34.21 2.51
CA VAL A 338 -6.30 -34.33 1.39
C VAL A 338 -5.44 -34.80 0.21
N GLU A 339 -5.43 -36.10 -0.05
CA GLU A 339 -4.88 -36.60 -1.32
C GLU A 339 -5.58 -35.83 -2.45
N PRO A 340 -4.86 -35.44 -3.49
CA PRO A 340 -5.46 -34.74 -4.63
C PRO A 340 -6.27 -35.73 -5.46
N GLU A 341 -7.41 -36.17 -4.94
CA GLU A 341 -8.45 -36.73 -5.79
C GLU A 341 -8.95 -35.58 -6.67
N VAL A 342 -8.75 -35.75 -7.95
CA VAL A 342 -9.26 -34.88 -9.00
C VAL A 342 -10.79 -34.93 -8.97
N LEU A 343 -11.39 -34.09 -8.12
CA LEU A 343 -12.80 -33.77 -8.22
C LEU A 343 -12.97 -32.77 -9.37
N ASP A 344 -13.58 -33.26 -10.43
CA ASP A 344 -13.86 -32.51 -11.66
C ASP A 344 -14.90 -31.41 -11.36
N TRP A 345 -14.39 -30.20 -11.08
CA TRP A 345 -15.19 -29.00 -10.74
C TRP A 345 -16.13 -28.56 -11.88
N GLN A 346 -16.01 -29.16 -13.07
CA GLN A 346 -16.81 -28.75 -14.24
C GLN A 346 -18.25 -29.24 -14.14
N ASP A 347 -18.54 -30.28 -13.40
CA ASP A 347 -19.90 -30.86 -13.29
C ASP A 347 -20.76 -30.16 -12.21
N GLU A 348 -20.18 -29.57 -11.16
CA GLU A 348 -20.97 -28.90 -10.10
C GLU A 348 -21.35 -27.46 -10.42
N VAL A 349 -20.53 -26.76 -11.23
CA VAL A 349 -20.85 -25.39 -11.72
C VAL A 349 -22.08 -25.38 -12.62
N GLN A 350 -22.40 -26.51 -13.30
CA GLN A 350 -23.59 -26.63 -14.13
C GLN A 350 -24.89 -26.91 -13.35
N GLN A 351 -24.79 -27.29 -12.09
CA GLN A 351 -25.97 -27.56 -11.26
C GLN A 351 -26.46 -26.41 -10.38
N GLY A 352 -25.81 -25.22 -10.48
CA GLY A 352 -26.35 -24.00 -9.89
C GLY A 352 -26.36 -23.93 -8.36
N HIS A 353 -25.47 -24.66 -7.68
CA HIS A 353 -25.41 -24.68 -6.21
C HIS A 353 -24.27 -23.79 -5.63
N PHE A 354 -23.57 -23.05 -6.48
CA PHE A 354 -22.61 -22.03 -6.08
C PHE A 354 -22.90 -20.72 -6.83
N LEU A 355 -23.82 -19.92 -6.32
CA LEU A 355 -24.00 -18.51 -6.57
C LEU A 355 -24.25 -17.81 -5.25
#